data_d3ef29536cf7abb72ab04770e2bb03f1
#
_entry.id   d3ef29536cf7abb72ab04770e2bb03f1
#
_cell.length_a   1.000
_cell.length_b   1.000
_cell.length_c   1.000
_cell.angle_alpha   90.00
_cell.angle_beta   90.00
_cell.angle_gamma   90.00
#
_symmetry.space_group_name_H-M   'P 1'
#
loop_
_entity.id
_entity.type
_entity.pdbx_description
1 polymer ?
#
loop_
_entity_poly.entity_id
_entity_poly.type
_entity_poly.pdbx_seq_one_letter_code
_entity_poly.pdbx_strand_id
1 'polypeptide(L)'
;FPAAILQPPFFDTEADDAVNFGAIGAVIGHEIGHGFDDQGSRYDGEGNLSNWWTDEDRAAFEERTHALIEQYDALTPTILLEQGEESEEGGERTLPHVNGALTIGENIGDLGGLTIAWKAWAASLAEQGLTPHTAPVIDGITGPQRFFYSWARAWRTATRPQFARQMLAIDPHSPAEFRCNQVLRNLDTFAEAFDVTPSDKMWLEPSQRVTIW
;
A
#
# COMPACT_ATOMS: atom_id res chain seq x y z
N PHE A 1 11.78 6.61 -12.80
CA PHE A 1 11.98 7.48 -11.61
C PHE A 1 12.51 8.84 -12.04
N PRO A 2 11.65 9.85 -12.18
CA PRO A 2 12.13 11.21 -12.43
C PRO A 2 12.94 11.70 -11.20
N ALA A 3 14.06 12.40 -11.43
CA ALA A 3 14.93 12.89 -10.34
C ALA A 3 14.17 13.76 -9.32
N ALA A 4 13.06 14.34 -9.71
CA ALA A 4 12.23 15.18 -8.85
C ALA A 4 11.62 14.45 -7.63
N ILE A 5 11.46 13.12 -7.68
CA ILE A 5 10.98 12.34 -6.53
C ILE A 5 12.06 12.15 -5.45
N LEU A 6 13.36 12.30 -5.81
CA LEU A 6 14.48 12.09 -4.90
C LEU A 6 14.69 13.30 -3.97
N GLN A 7 13.63 13.65 -3.24
CA GLN A 7 13.58 14.70 -2.24
C GLN A 7 12.52 14.40 -1.19
N PRO A 8 12.54 15.04 -0.01
CA PRO A 8 11.48 14.85 0.98
C PRO A 8 10.07 15.11 0.39
N PRO A 9 9.06 14.31 0.76
CA PRO A 9 9.09 13.31 1.84
C PRO A 9 9.59 11.91 1.42
N PHE A 10 9.95 11.69 0.15
CA PHE A 10 10.30 10.36 -0.36
C PHE A 10 11.76 9.97 -0.09
N PHE A 11 12.69 10.90 -0.22
CA PHE A 11 14.11 10.66 -0.02
C PHE A 11 14.79 11.84 0.68
N ASP A 12 15.65 11.52 1.66
CA ASP A 12 16.45 12.51 2.37
C ASP A 12 17.82 11.88 2.70
N THR A 13 18.90 12.48 2.24
CA THR A 13 20.27 12.00 2.48
C THR A 13 20.68 12.06 3.95
N GLU A 14 20.02 12.88 4.75
CA GLU A 14 20.29 13.05 6.17
C GLU A 14 19.41 12.17 7.07
N ALA A 15 18.38 11.52 6.49
CA ALA A 15 17.52 10.63 7.23
C ALA A 15 18.15 9.25 7.40
N ASP A 16 17.75 8.53 8.44
CA ASP A 16 18.16 7.14 8.62
C ASP A 16 17.54 6.20 7.59
N ASP A 17 18.15 5.04 7.38
CA ASP A 17 17.75 4.08 6.35
C ASP A 17 16.30 3.64 6.49
N ALA A 18 15.78 3.44 7.72
CA ALA A 18 14.39 3.05 7.91
C ALA A 18 13.42 4.05 7.26
N VAL A 19 13.72 5.35 7.35
CA VAL A 19 12.91 6.41 6.73
C VAL A 19 12.97 6.32 5.21
N ASN A 20 14.16 6.19 4.62
CA ASN A 20 14.32 6.12 3.17
C ASN A 20 13.75 4.82 2.58
N PHE A 21 13.98 3.68 3.24
CA PHE A 21 13.38 2.41 2.81
C PHE A 21 11.85 2.42 2.91
N GLY A 22 11.28 3.04 3.96
CA GLY A 22 9.83 3.14 4.13
C GLY A 22 9.13 4.09 3.16
N ALA A 23 9.87 4.96 2.46
CA ALA A 23 9.32 5.89 1.48
C ALA A 23 9.81 5.55 0.07
N ILE A 24 10.98 6.07 -0.36
CA ILE A 24 11.46 5.83 -1.74
C ILE A 24 11.72 4.35 -2.00
N GLY A 25 12.15 3.58 -1.00
CA GLY A 25 12.32 2.13 -1.14
C GLY A 25 11.01 1.43 -1.49
N ALA A 26 9.92 1.80 -0.85
CA ALA A 26 8.60 1.28 -1.16
C ALA A 26 8.13 1.69 -2.57
N VAL A 27 8.41 2.93 -3.01
CA VAL A 27 8.11 3.39 -4.38
C VAL A 27 8.92 2.60 -5.40
N ILE A 28 10.22 2.36 -5.16
CA ILE A 28 11.04 1.53 -6.05
C ILE A 28 10.46 0.11 -6.17
N GLY A 29 10.07 -0.49 -5.07
CA GLY A 29 9.43 -1.80 -5.08
C GLY A 29 8.08 -1.80 -5.81
N HIS A 30 7.28 -0.74 -5.65
CA HIS A 30 6.02 -0.52 -6.33
C HIS A 30 6.20 -0.49 -7.86
N GLU A 31 7.08 0.35 -8.35
CA GLU A 31 7.33 0.49 -9.79
C GLU A 31 7.89 -0.78 -10.44
N ILE A 32 8.76 -1.50 -9.73
CA ILE A 32 9.21 -2.83 -10.18
C ILE A 32 8.03 -3.81 -10.18
N GLY A 33 7.15 -3.70 -9.19
CA GLY A 33 5.95 -4.52 -9.03
C GLY A 33 4.96 -4.42 -10.19
N HIS A 34 4.92 -3.28 -10.92
CA HIS A 34 4.10 -3.13 -12.12
C HIS A 34 4.40 -4.13 -13.23
N GLY A 35 5.61 -4.71 -13.28
CA GLY A 35 5.91 -5.82 -14.16
C GLY A 35 5.15 -7.12 -13.84
N PHE A 36 4.56 -7.20 -12.64
CA PHE A 36 3.94 -8.39 -12.08
C PHE A 36 2.52 -8.14 -11.53
N ASP A 37 1.94 -6.99 -11.79
CA ASP A 37 0.55 -6.68 -11.45
C ASP A 37 -0.46 -7.34 -12.40
N ASP A 38 -1.74 -6.97 -12.33
CA ASP A 38 -2.81 -7.51 -13.17
C ASP A 38 -2.61 -7.26 -14.67
N GLN A 39 -1.88 -6.22 -15.06
CA GLN A 39 -1.58 -5.87 -16.44
C GLN A 39 -0.17 -6.33 -16.85
N GLY A 40 0.86 -5.97 -16.08
CA GLY A 40 2.26 -6.30 -16.37
C GLY A 40 2.51 -7.80 -16.40
N SER A 41 1.84 -8.57 -15.52
CA SER A 41 1.92 -10.03 -15.48
C SER A 41 1.45 -10.76 -16.76
N ARG A 42 0.85 -10.02 -17.70
CA ARG A 42 0.43 -10.54 -19.02
C ARG A 42 1.54 -10.54 -20.04
N TYR A 43 2.69 -9.94 -19.72
CA TYR A 43 3.84 -9.84 -20.60
C TYR A 43 4.97 -10.73 -20.08
N ASP A 44 5.68 -11.38 -21.00
CA ASP A 44 6.88 -12.16 -20.71
C ASP A 44 8.12 -11.27 -20.49
N GLY A 45 9.26 -11.88 -20.17
CA GLY A 45 10.52 -11.16 -19.92
C GLY A 45 11.07 -10.40 -21.13
N GLU A 46 10.61 -10.69 -22.33
CA GLU A 46 10.94 -10.00 -23.57
C GLU A 46 9.93 -8.90 -23.93
N GLY A 47 8.88 -8.73 -23.11
CA GLY A 47 7.84 -7.73 -23.31
C GLY A 47 6.76 -8.14 -24.33
N ASN A 48 6.65 -9.41 -24.69
CA ASN A 48 5.58 -9.90 -25.53
C ASN A 48 4.33 -10.22 -24.70
N LEU A 49 3.14 -9.91 -25.23
CA LEU A 49 1.88 -10.36 -24.65
C LEU A 49 1.77 -11.87 -24.79
N SER A 50 2.10 -12.59 -23.73
CA SER A 50 2.24 -14.06 -23.72
C SER A 50 1.87 -14.63 -22.35
N ASN A 51 1.13 -15.75 -22.33
CA ASN A 51 0.90 -16.48 -21.09
C ASN A 51 2.15 -17.31 -20.75
N TRP A 52 2.93 -16.82 -19.78
CA TRP A 52 4.14 -17.47 -19.27
C TRP A 52 3.92 -18.16 -17.91
N TRP A 53 2.73 -18.01 -17.35
CA TRP A 53 2.34 -18.59 -16.08
C TRP A 53 2.08 -20.09 -16.19
N THR A 54 2.35 -20.85 -15.13
CA THR A 54 1.66 -22.13 -14.94
C THR A 54 0.20 -21.89 -14.57
N ASP A 55 -0.66 -22.84 -14.84
CA ASP A 55 -2.09 -22.71 -14.47
C ASP A 55 -2.26 -22.57 -12.95
N GLU A 56 -1.41 -23.22 -12.16
CA GLU A 56 -1.43 -23.19 -10.70
C GLU A 56 -1.00 -21.81 -10.16
N ASP A 57 0.09 -21.23 -10.68
CA ASP A 57 0.56 -19.93 -10.27
C ASP A 57 -0.44 -18.83 -10.66
N ARG A 58 -1.01 -18.94 -11.85
CA ARG A 58 -2.02 -17.99 -12.31
C ARG A 58 -3.27 -18.04 -11.43
N ALA A 59 -3.77 -19.21 -11.08
CA ALA A 59 -4.92 -19.37 -10.19
C ALA A 59 -4.63 -18.81 -8.79
N ALA A 60 -3.44 -19.07 -8.24
CA ALA A 60 -3.04 -18.55 -6.95
C ALA A 60 -2.91 -17.00 -6.94
N PHE A 61 -2.41 -16.41 -8.03
CA PHE A 61 -2.37 -14.96 -8.20
C PHE A 61 -3.77 -14.37 -8.27
N GLU A 62 -4.67 -14.96 -9.06
CA GLU A 62 -6.05 -14.49 -9.21
C GLU A 62 -6.84 -14.57 -7.90
N GLU A 63 -6.66 -15.63 -7.11
CA GLU A 63 -7.28 -15.76 -5.78
C GLU A 63 -6.85 -14.62 -4.86
N ARG A 64 -5.54 -14.35 -4.76
CA ARG A 64 -5.01 -13.28 -3.91
C ARG A 64 -5.43 -11.89 -4.39
N THR A 65 -5.41 -11.68 -5.71
CA THR A 65 -5.86 -10.45 -6.34
C THR A 65 -7.34 -10.19 -6.07
N HIS A 66 -8.18 -11.23 -6.16
CA HIS A 66 -9.61 -11.11 -5.85
C HIS A 66 -9.84 -10.74 -4.39
N ALA A 67 -9.14 -11.37 -3.46
CA ALA A 67 -9.24 -11.04 -2.04
C ALA A 67 -8.83 -9.58 -1.76
N LEU A 68 -7.80 -9.06 -2.47
CA LEU A 68 -7.39 -7.66 -2.34
C LEU A 68 -8.45 -6.71 -2.95
N ILE A 69 -9.05 -7.04 -4.09
CA ILE A 69 -10.17 -6.28 -4.68
C ILE A 69 -11.32 -6.15 -3.68
N GLU A 70 -11.75 -7.26 -3.06
CA GLU A 70 -12.83 -7.26 -2.07
C GLU A 70 -12.53 -6.37 -0.87
N GLN A 71 -11.27 -6.34 -0.40
CA GLN A 71 -10.87 -5.44 0.68
C GLN A 71 -11.07 -3.97 0.30
N TYR A 72 -10.72 -3.58 -0.93
CA TYR A 72 -10.82 -2.19 -1.37
C TYR A 72 -12.26 -1.80 -1.76
N ASP A 73 -13.04 -2.69 -2.34
CA ASP A 73 -14.45 -2.47 -2.66
C ASP A 73 -15.30 -2.15 -1.40
N ALA A 74 -14.88 -2.62 -0.24
CA ALA A 74 -15.53 -2.32 1.03
C ALA A 74 -15.22 -0.92 1.59
N LEU A 75 -14.31 -0.13 0.96
CA LEU A 75 -13.80 1.12 1.51
C LEU A 75 -14.52 2.34 0.93
N THR A 76 -14.92 3.25 1.82
CA THR A 76 -15.42 4.58 1.46
C THR A 76 -14.51 5.63 2.07
N PRO A 77 -14.01 6.62 1.30
CA PRO A 77 -13.17 7.70 1.83
C PRO A 77 -13.84 8.43 2.99
N THR A 78 -13.10 8.61 4.10
CA THR A 78 -13.59 9.27 5.31
C THR A 78 -14.19 10.64 5.02
N ILE A 79 -13.58 11.42 4.14
CA ILE A 79 -14.08 12.75 3.75
C ILE A 79 -15.48 12.71 3.08
N LEU A 80 -15.85 11.60 2.46
CA LEU A 80 -17.17 11.43 1.85
C LEU A 80 -18.20 10.91 2.85
N LEU A 81 -17.76 10.19 3.89
CA LEU A 81 -18.62 9.80 5.03
C LEU A 81 -19.04 11.00 5.88
N GLU A 82 -18.11 11.93 6.14
CA GLU A 82 -18.33 13.10 7.00
C GLU A 82 -19.30 14.12 6.39
N GLN A 83 -19.41 14.20 5.08
CA GLN A 83 -20.26 15.18 4.40
C GLN A 83 -21.74 14.87 4.48
N GLY A 84 -22.13 13.68 4.93
CA GLY A 84 -23.54 13.27 5.01
C GLY A 84 -24.27 13.63 3.72
N GLU A 85 -24.40 12.76 2.75
CA GLU A 85 -25.14 13.10 1.54
C GLU A 85 -26.58 13.48 1.88
N GLU A 86 -26.95 14.74 1.62
CA GLU A 86 -28.34 15.09 1.41
C GLU A 86 -28.75 14.43 0.09
N SER A 87 -29.55 13.38 0.18
CA SER A 87 -30.17 12.80 -1.02
C SER A 87 -31.16 13.84 -1.56
N GLU A 88 -30.90 14.38 -2.72
CA GLU A 88 -31.97 14.97 -3.50
C GLU A 88 -32.96 13.85 -3.81
N GLU A 89 -34.18 13.98 -3.24
CA GLU A 89 -35.33 13.09 -3.45
C GLU A 89 -35.28 11.64 -2.90
N GLY A 90 -35.42 11.45 -1.60
CA GLY A 90 -36.08 10.26 -1.01
C GLY A 90 -35.55 8.85 -1.38
N GLY A 91 -34.38 8.74 -2.01
CA GLY A 91 -33.74 7.48 -2.40
C GLY A 91 -32.81 6.90 -1.34
N GLU A 92 -32.63 5.60 -1.39
CA GLU A 92 -31.68 4.86 -0.55
C GLU A 92 -30.26 5.38 -0.76
N ARG A 93 -29.59 5.74 0.34
CA ARG A 93 -28.22 6.32 0.32
C ARG A 93 -27.22 5.27 -0.10
N THR A 94 -26.68 5.33 -1.31
CA THR A 94 -25.51 4.57 -1.69
C THR A 94 -24.26 5.41 -1.45
N LEU A 95 -23.43 4.98 -0.50
CA LEU A 95 -22.11 5.60 -0.30
C LEU A 95 -21.18 5.23 -1.47
N PRO A 96 -20.37 6.17 -1.96
CA PRO A 96 -19.41 5.87 -3.01
C PRO A 96 -18.25 5.06 -2.43
N HIS A 97 -18.03 3.87 -2.99
CA HIS A 97 -16.91 2.99 -2.62
C HIS A 97 -15.75 3.10 -3.61
N VAL A 98 -14.58 2.67 -3.18
CA VAL A 98 -13.45 2.43 -4.07
C VAL A 98 -13.85 1.34 -5.08
N ASN A 99 -13.42 1.47 -6.31
CA ASN A 99 -13.50 0.40 -7.29
C ASN A 99 -12.21 -0.43 -7.22
N GLY A 100 -12.22 -1.50 -6.43
CA GLY A 100 -11.05 -2.34 -6.22
C GLY A 100 -10.51 -2.96 -7.50
N ALA A 101 -11.38 -3.28 -8.47
CA ALA A 101 -10.96 -3.81 -9.76
C ALA A 101 -10.27 -2.74 -10.64
N LEU A 102 -10.68 -1.47 -10.56
CA LEU A 102 -9.98 -0.38 -11.25
C LEU A 102 -8.61 -0.09 -10.65
N THR A 103 -8.49 -0.23 -9.32
CA THR A 103 -7.29 0.19 -8.59
C THR A 103 -6.34 -0.97 -8.26
N ILE A 104 -6.62 -2.19 -8.74
CA ILE A 104 -5.91 -3.39 -8.32
C ILE A 104 -4.41 -3.36 -8.63
N GLY A 105 -4.01 -2.88 -9.81
CA GLY A 105 -2.60 -2.81 -10.19
C GLY A 105 -1.79 -1.96 -9.22
N GLU A 106 -2.31 -0.78 -8.90
CA GLU A 106 -1.71 0.15 -7.93
C GLU A 106 -1.70 -0.42 -6.50
N ASN A 107 -2.77 -1.10 -6.11
CA ASN A 107 -2.86 -1.73 -4.79
C ASN A 107 -1.87 -2.90 -4.64
N ILE A 108 -1.65 -3.68 -5.70
CA ILE A 108 -0.60 -4.71 -5.76
C ILE A 108 0.79 -4.06 -5.64
N GLY A 109 1.03 -2.99 -6.40
CA GLY A 109 2.27 -2.23 -6.37
C GLY A 109 2.59 -1.71 -4.96
N ASP A 110 1.62 -1.08 -4.28
CA ASP A 110 1.79 -0.55 -2.93
C ASP A 110 2.07 -1.65 -1.89
N LEU A 111 1.27 -2.72 -1.89
CA LEU A 111 1.43 -3.81 -0.93
C LEU A 111 2.74 -4.57 -1.15
N GLY A 112 3.03 -4.92 -2.41
CA GLY A 112 4.26 -5.60 -2.79
C GLY A 112 5.48 -4.72 -2.56
N GLY A 113 5.41 -3.46 -2.98
CA GLY A 113 6.49 -2.49 -2.85
C GLY A 113 6.91 -2.25 -1.41
N LEU A 114 5.96 -2.04 -0.51
CA LEU A 114 6.24 -1.84 0.91
C LEU A 114 6.79 -3.12 1.57
N THR A 115 6.28 -4.29 1.18
CA THR A 115 6.77 -5.60 1.66
C THR A 115 8.21 -5.84 1.21
N ILE A 116 8.52 -5.56 -0.05
CA ILE A 116 9.88 -5.72 -0.61
C ILE A 116 10.85 -4.73 0.03
N ALA A 117 10.42 -3.47 0.23
CA ALA A 117 11.23 -2.46 0.90
C ALA A 117 11.58 -2.84 2.34
N TRP A 118 10.63 -3.45 3.07
CA TRP A 118 10.91 -3.99 4.40
C TRP A 118 11.97 -5.10 4.37
N LYS A 119 11.85 -6.05 3.44
CA LYS A 119 12.83 -7.12 3.27
C LYS A 119 14.22 -6.57 2.90
N ALA A 120 14.27 -5.55 2.02
CA ALA A 120 15.51 -4.91 1.62
C ALA A 120 16.17 -4.16 2.79
N TRP A 121 15.37 -3.44 3.60
CA TRP A 121 15.88 -2.80 4.81
C TRP A 121 16.41 -3.83 5.83
N ALA A 122 15.67 -4.92 6.05
CA ALA A 122 16.13 -6.00 6.93
C ALA A 122 17.44 -6.63 6.45
N ALA A 123 17.61 -6.80 5.12
CA ALA A 123 18.86 -7.31 4.54
C ALA A 123 20.03 -6.32 4.76
N SER A 124 19.82 -5.03 4.54
CA SER A 124 20.80 -3.97 4.80
C SER A 124 21.24 -3.93 6.27
N LEU A 125 20.32 -4.13 7.20
CA LEU A 125 20.64 -4.23 8.63
C LEU A 125 21.44 -5.50 8.96
N ALA A 126 21.13 -6.62 8.32
CA ALA A 126 21.84 -7.88 8.53
C ALA A 126 23.33 -7.80 8.17
N GLU A 127 23.69 -7.01 7.15
CA GLU A 127 25.10 -6.71 6.81
C GLU A 127 25.84 -6.01 7.95
N GLN A 128 25.11 -5.32 8.83
CA GLN A 128 25.63 -4.62 10.00
C GLN A 128 25.49 -5.48 11.29
N GLY A 129 25.03 -6.71 11.20
CA GLY A 129 24.76 -7.58 12.33
C GLY A 129 23.51 -7.19 13.13
N LEU A 130 22.60 -6.41 12.54
CA LEU A 130 21.37 -5.92 13.15
C LEU A 130 20.14 -6.59 12.51
N THR A 131 19.00 -6.39 13.17
CA THR A 131 17.68 -6.74 12.66
C THR A 131 16.76 -5.50 12.77
N PRO A 132 15.59 -5.47 12.14
CA PRO A 132 14.61 -4.40 12.35
C PRO A 132 14.32 -4.12 13.84
N HIS A 133 14.23 -5.17 14.67
CA HIS A 133 13.96 -5.03 16.11
C HIS A 133 15.16 -4.55 16.94
N THR A 134 16.38 -4.72 16.44
CA THR A 134 17.62 -4.26 17.10
C THR A 134 18.20 -3.00 16.47
N ALA A 135 17.56 -2.47 15.42
CA ALA A 135 17.92 -1.18 14.84
C ALA A 135 17.84 -0.07 15.90
N PRO A 136 18.71 0.96 15.83
CA PRO A 136 18.76 2.03 16.80
C PRO A 136 17.39 2.69 17.04
N VAL A 137 17.06 2.96 18.31
CA VAL A 137 15.93 3.81 18.69
C VAL A 137 16.40 5.26 18.57
N ILE A 138 15.67 6.09 17.83
CA ILE A 138 15.96 7.51 17.62
C ILE A 138 14.77 8.32 18.15
N ASP A 139 15.00 9.27 19.04
CA ASP A 139 13.96 10.11 19.67
C ASP A 139 12.80 9.31 20.28
N GLY A 140 13.10 8.13 20.82
CA GLY A 140 12.11 7.24 21.42
C GLY A 140 11.30 6.42 20.39
N ILE A 141 11.58 6.52 19.09
CA ILE A 141 10.88 5.82 18.01
C ILE A 141 11.77 4.67 17.51
N THR A 142 11.22 3.45 17.46
CA THR A 142 11.94 2.27 16.97
C THR A 142 12.17 2.34 15.45
N GLY A 143 13.13 1.58 14.93
CA GLY A 143 13.38 1.47 13.50
C GLY A 143 12.13 1.07 12.70
N PRO A 144 11.41 -0.03 13.10
CA PRO A 144 10.14 -0.41 12.51
C PRO A 144 9.10 0.71 12.48
N GLN A 145 8.93 1.43 13.57
CA GLN A 145 7.99 2.56 13.62
C GLN A 145 8.40 3.69 12.67
N ARG A 146 9.70 4.04 12.58
CA ARG A 146 10.17 5.06 11.64
C ARG A 146 9.94 4.66 10.18
N PHE A 147 10.13 3.39 9.84
CA PHE A 147 9.85 2.84 8.52
C PHE A 147 8.37 3.08 8.12
N PHE A 148 7.43 2.68 8.97
CA PHE A 148 6.01 2.85 8.67
C PHE A 148 5.51 4.30 8.80
N TYR A 149 6.08 5.10 9.70
CA TYR A 149 5.79 6.54 9.74
C TYR A 149 6.24 7.26 8.47
N SER A 150 7.33 6.82 7.87
CA SER A 150 7.79 7.39 6.60
C SER A 150 6.83 7.09 5.47
N TRP A 151 6.34 5.85 5.36
CA TRP A 151 5.26 5.47 4.44
C TRP A 151 4.02 6.34 4.63
N ALA A 152 3.52 6.44 5.85
CA ALA A 152 2.35 7.24 6.16
C ALA A 152 2.56 8.73 5.84
N ARG A 153 3.76 9.26 6.05
CA ARG A 153 4.10 10.65 5.72
C ARG A 153 4.04 10.92 4.22
N ALA A 154 4.42 9.98 3.38
CA ALA A 154 4.36 10.12 1.93
C ALA A 154 2.91 10.29 1.43
N TRP A 155 1.95 9.67 2.11
CA TRP A 155 0.53 9.71 1.75
C TRP A 155 -0.28 10.83 2.42
N ARG A 156 0.36 11.72 3.18
CA ARG A 156 -0.33 12.85 3.81
C ARG A 156 -0.84 13.84 2.76
N THR A 157 -2.12 13.80 2.50
CA THR A 157 -2.81 14.69 1.56
C THR A 157 -4.05 15.31 2.19
N ALA A 158 -4.47 16.46 1.66
CA ALA A 158 -5.76 17.07 1.96
C ALA A 158 -6.54 17.19 0.64
N THR A 159 -7.67 16.52 0.56
CA THR A 159 -8.47 16.41 -0.67
C THR A 159 -9.84 17.04 -0.45
N ARG A 160 -10.34 17.79 -1.44
CA ARG A 160 -11.72 18.30 -1.42
C ARG A 160 -12.71 17.19 -1.75
N PRO A 161 -13.89 17.13 -1.14
CA PRO A 161 -14.85 16.05 -1.36
C PRO A 161 -15.27 15.86 -2.81
N GLN A 162 -15.53 16.95 -3.53
CA GLN A 162 -15.90 16.86 -4.95
C GLN A 162 -14.79 16.23 -5.80
N PHE A 163 -13.53 16.57 -5.51
CA PHE A 163 -12.38 15.99 -6.18
C PHE A 163 -12.21 14.51 -5.80
N ALA A 164 -12.35 14.16 -4.51
CA ALA A 164 -12.31 12.77 -4.05
C ALA A 164 -13.35 11.91 -4.79
N ARG A 165 -14.59 12.41 -4.90
CA ARG A 165 -15.66 11.73 -5.63
C ARG A 165 -15.34 11.54 -7.12
N GLN A 166 -14.78 12.56 -7.76
CA GLN A 166 -14.37 12.47 -9.17
C GLN A 166 -13.26 11.41 -9.35
N MET A 167 -12.26 11.42 -8.46
CA MET A 167 -11.13 10.48 -8.56
C MET A 167 -11.56 9.02 -8.35
N LEU A 168 -12.51 8.73 -7.47
CA LEU A 168 -13.05 7.37 -7.32
C LEU A 168 -13.59 6.77 -8.63
N ALA A 169 -14.04 7.61 -9.56
CA ALA A 169 -14.62 7.15 -10.81
C ALA A 169 -13.59 6.95 -11.94
N ILE A 170 -12.44 7.62 -11.89
CA ILE A 170 -11.53 7.71 -13.06
C ILE A 170 -10.05 7.42 -12.75
N ASP A 171 -9.64 7.49 -11.49
CA ASP A 171 -8.24 7.31 -11.10
C ASP A 171 -7.95 5.81 -10.87
N PRO A 172 -6.94 5.21 -11.51
CA PRO A 172 -6.50 3.86 -11.21
C PRO A 172 -5.84 3.73 -9.84
N HIS A 173 -5.54 4.85 -9.16
CA HIS A 173 -5.00 4.84 -7.81
C HIS A 173 -6.13 4.90 -6.77
N SER A 174 -6.00 4.10 -5.73
CA SER A 174 -6.85 4.25 -4.55
C SER A 174 -6.58 5.60 -3.85
N PRO A 175 -7.57 6.18 -3.14
CA PRO A 175 -7.33 7.35 -2.29
C PRO A 175 -6.14 7.18 -1.36
N ALA A 176 -5.36 8.24 -1.16
CA ALA A 176 -4.14 8.22 -0.35
C ALA A 176 -4.35 7.65 1.06
N GLU A 177 -5.52 7.87 1.66
CA GLU A 177 -5.93 7.26 2.93
C GLU A 177 -5.81 5.73 2.88
N PHE A 178 -6.21 5.09 1.78
CA PHE A 178 -6.22 3.64 1.65
C PHE A 178 -4.90 3.09 1.09
N ARG A 179 -4.19 3.86 0.26
CA ARG A 179 -2.80 3.54 -0.11
C ARG A 179 -1.91 3.44 1.14
N CYS A 180 -2.19 4.24 2.16
CA CYS A 180 -1.55 4.10 3.47
C CYS A 180 -2.18 2.98 4.30
N ASN A 181 -3.41 3.19 4.75
CA ASN A 181 -3.98 2.43 5.85
C ASN A 181 -4.33 0.98 5.46
N GLN A 182 -4.89 0.75 4.27
CA GLN A 182 -5.29 -0.60 3.86
C GLN A 182 -4.07 -1.47 3.55
N VAL A 183 -3.00 -0.90 3.00
CA VAL A 183 -1.72 -1.61 2.84
C VAL A 183 -1.17 -2.05 4.20
N LEU A 184 -1.10 -1.13 5.18
CA LEU A 184 -0.55 -1.42 6.51
C LEU A 184 -1.33 -2.51 7.25
N ARG A 185 -2.65 -2.55 7.12
CA ARG A 185 -3.50 -3.58 7.74
C ARG A 185 -3.18 -5.00 7.29
N ASN A 186 -2.61 -5.17 6.10
CA ASN A 186 -2.20 -6.47 5.57
C ASN A 186 -0.82 -6.94 6.06
N LEU A 187 -0.06 -6.10 6.79
CA LEU A 187 1.32 -6.39 7.17
C LEU A 187 1.44 -6.81 8.65
N ASP A 188 1.87 -8.04 8.88
CA ASP A 188 2.20 -8.52 10.23
C ASP A 188 3.25 -7.64 10.91
N THR A 189 4.27 -7.23 10.16
CA THR A 189 5.36 -6.38 10.64
C THR A 189 4.87 -4.99 11.10
N PHE A 190 3.80 -4.46 10.51
CA PHE A 190 3.16 -3.25 11.00
C PHE A 190 2.43 -3.51 12.32
N ALA A 191 1.64 -4.59 12.38
CA ALA A 191 0.92 -4.95 13.60
C ALA A 191 1.87 -5.15 14.77
N GLU A 192 3.01 -5.80 14.55
CA GLU A 192 4.07 -5.99 15.54
C GLU A 192 4.74 -4.67 15.96
N ALA A 193 5.07 -3.78 15.01
CA ALA A 193 5.75 -2.52 15.28
C ALA A 193 4.95 -1.55 16.16
N PHE A 194 3.62 -1.66 16.14
CA PHE A 194 2.70 -0.77 16.84
C PHE A 194 1.82 -1.49 17.87
N ASP A 195 2.11 -2.74 18.18
CA ASP A 195 1.32 -3.58 19.11
C ASP A 195 -0.18 -3.56 18.78
N VAL A 196 -0.52 -3.62 17.46
CA VAL A 196 -1.90 -3.55 16.99
C VAL A 196 -2.66 -4.81 17.39
N THR A 197 -3.82 -4.63 17.98
CA THR A 197 -4.67 -5.69 18.56
C THR A 197 -6.06 -5.72 17.91
N PRO A 198 -6.86 -6.77 18.10
CA PRO A 198 -8.24 -6.85 17.59
C PRO A 198 -9.16 -5.68 18.01
N SER A 199 -8.80 -4.93 19.05
CA SER A 199 -9.55 -3.74 19.48
C SER A 199 -9.26 -2.47 18.68
N ASP A 200 -8.22 -2.50 17.84
CA ASP A 200 -7.76 -1.34 17.09
C ASP A 200 -8.39 -1.27 15.69
N LYS A 201 -8.68 -0.06 15.21
CA LYS A 201 -9.24 0.14 13.87
C LYS A 201 -8.32 -0.34 12.73
N MET A 202 -7.02 -0.38 13.01
CA MET A 202 -6.02 -0.85 12.05
C MET A 202 -5.84 -2.37 12.05
N TRP A 203 -6.54 -3.09 12.93
CA TRP A 203 -6.51 -4.55 12.92
C TRP A 203 -7.21 -5.12 11.70
N LEU A 204 -6.61 -6.11 11.10
CA LEU A 204 -7.20 -7.04 10.15
C LEU A 204 -6.83 -8.45 10.62
N GLU A 205 -7.81 -9.35 10.67
CA GLU A 205 -7.55 -10.73 11.08
C GLU A 205 -6.47 -11.37 10.20
N PRO A 206 -5.49 -12.09 10.77
CA PRO A 206 -4.40 -12.67 9.99
C PRO A 206 -4.87 -13.53 8.80
N SER A 207 -5.99 -14.23 8.95
CA SER A 207 -6.61 -15.03 7.86
C SER A 207 -7.20 -14.20 6.71
N GLN A 208 -7.36 -12.90 6.91
CA GLN A 208 -7.88 -11.96 5.91
C GLN A 208 -6.76 -11.13 5.27
N ARG A 209 -5.54 -11.20 5.81
CA ARG A 209 -4.40 -10.47 5.27
C ARG A 209 -3.96 -11.07 3.94
N VAL A 210 -3.76 -10.22 2.96
CA VAL A 210 -3.32 -10.62 1.62
C VAL A 210 -1.83 -10.39 1.49
N THR A 211 -1.15 -11.37 0.94
CA THR A 211 0.25 -11.27 0.48
C THR A 211 0.27 -11.71 -0.98
N ILE A 212 0.70 -10.83 -1.88
CA ILE A 212 0.76 -11.14 -3.31
C ILE A 212 2.08 -11.86 -3.63
N TRP A 213 3.22 -11.28 -3.18
CA TRP A 213 4.59 -11.74 -3.46
C TRP A 213 5.38 -12.10 -2.20
#